data_06c252b40dd91f0ddae182d1a5cc4818
#
_entry.id   06c252b40dd91f0ddae182d1a5cc4818
#
_cell.length_a   1.000
_cell.length_b   1.000
_cell.length_c   1.000
_cell.angle_alpha   90.00
_cell.angle_beta   90.00
_cell.angle_gamma   90.00
#
_symmetry.space_group_name_H-M   'P 1'
#
loop_
_entity.id
_entity.type
_entity.pdbx_description
1 polymer ?
#
loop_
_entity_poly.entity_id
_entity_poly.type
_entity_poly.pdbx_seq_one_letter_code
_entity_poly.pdbx_strand_id
1 'polypeptide(L)'
;MKHFILSCALSMAAIATSSAQQTGQLPVYLDNTKPVEQRIDDAISRMTLQEKIRIIHAQSKFSSAGVPRLGFPDFWTDDGPHGVRPDVLWDEWEQAGQTNDSCVAFPALTCLAASWNPQMSRIYGEALGEEALYRGKDMILGPGVNIYRTPLNGRNFEYMGEDPYLA
;
A
#
# COMPACT_ATOMS: atom_id res chain seq x y z
N MET A 1 -61.87 43.03 -25.93
CA MET A 1 -60.60 42.69 -25.27
C MET A 1 -60.52 41.19 -25.14
N LYS A 2 -59.67 40.56 -25.93
CA LYS A 2 -59.59 39.10 -26.08
C LYS A 2 -58.40 38.60 -25.30
N HIS A 3 -58.65 37.73 -24.34
CA HIS A 3 -57.57 37.07 -23.56
C HIS A 3 -57.00 35.90 -24.36
N PHE A 4 -55.73 35.96 -24.69
CA PHE A 4 -54.97 34.85 -25.23
C PHE A 4 -54.35 34.04 -24.07
N ILE A 5 -54.85 32.83 -23.86
CA ILE A 5 -54.23 31.89 -22.93
C ILE A 5 -53.27 31.03 -23.74
N LEU A 6 -51.98 31.22 -23.52
CA LEU A 6 -50.91 30.39 -24.10
C LEU A 6 -50.69 29.17 -23.22
N SER A 7 -51.11 28.00 -23.66
CA SER A 7 -50.91 26.71 -23.01
C SER A 7 -49.48 26.25 -23.27
N CYS A 8 -48.65 26.25 -22.27
CA CYS A 8 -47.29 25.72 -22.36
C CYS A 8 -47.33 24.23 -21.98
N ALA A 9 -47.31 23.36 -22.98
CA ALA A 9 -47.20 21.93 -22.76
C ALA A 9 -45.73 21.58 -22.38
N LEU A 10 -45.54 21.23 -21.12
CA LEU A 10 -44.26 20.75 -20.61
C LEU A 10 -44.10 19.27 -21.01
N SER A 11 -43.27 19.02 -21.98
CA SER A 11 -42.89 17.64 -22.37
C SER A 11 -41.87 17.15 -21.34
N MET A 12 -42.28 16.32 -20.37
CA MET A 12 -41.37 15.53 -19.53
C MET A 12 -40.78 14.41 -20.36
N ALA A 13 -39.56 14.60 -20.82
CA ALA A 13 -38.73 13.49 -21.29
C ALA A 13 -38.30 12.66 -20.09
N ALA A 14 -38.92 11.50 -19.90
CA ALA A 14 -38.48 10.50 -18.96
C ALA A 14 -37.13 9.95 -19.42
N ILE A 15 -36.06 10.40 -18.81
CA ILE A 15 -34.74 9.74 -18.92
C ILE A 15 -34.88 8.43 -18.17
N ALA A 16 -35.14 7.36 -18.89
CA ALA A 16 -35.00 5.99 -18.36
C ALA A 16 -33.54 5.76 -18.11
N THR A 17 -33.08 5.98 -16.90
CA THR A 17 -31.81 5.43 -16.40
C THR A 17 -32.00 3.93 -16.31
N SER A 18 -31.55 3.20 -17.33
CA SER A 18 -31.42 1.76 -17.25
C SER A 18 -30.31 1.44 -16.21
N SER A 19 -30.71 1.36 -14.95
CA SER A 19 -29.98 0.61 -13.96
C SER A 19 -30.04 -0.85 -14.37
N ALA A 20 -29.04 -1.30 -15.12
CA ALA A 20 -28.81 -2.72 -15.29
C ALA A 20 -28.65 -3.29 -13.87
N GLN A 21 -29.68 -3.98 -13.38
CA GLN A 21 -29.58 -4.83 -12.22
C GLN A 21 -28.52 -5.88 -12.55
N GLN A 22 -27.29 -5.65 -12.09
CA GLN A 22 -26.28 -6.68 -12.05
C GLN A 22 -26.83 -7.79 -11.15
N THR A 23 -27.19 -8.90 -11.75
CA THR A 23 -27.49 -10.16 -11.05
C THR A 23 -26.36 -10.41 -10.07
N GLY A 24 -26.69 -10.50 -8.79
CA GLY A 24 -25.82 -10.40 -7.62
C GLY A 24 -24.75 -11.48 -7.45
N GLN A 25 -23.97 -11.75 -8.47
CA GLN A 25 -22.77 -12.58 -8.33
C GLN A 25 -21.57 -11.67 -8.06
N LEU A 26 -20.93 -11.94 -6.92
CA LEU A 26 -19.72 -11.23 -6.53
C LEU A 26 -18.65 -11.35 -7.65
N PRO A 27 -17.98 -10.26 -8.04
CA PRO A 27 -16.86 -10.35 -8.98
C PRO A 27 -15.82 -11.34 -8.50
N VAL A 28 -15.18 -12.07 -9.43
CA VAL A 28 -14.22 -13.13 -9.07
C VAL A 28 -13.07 -12.60 -8.21
N TYR A 29 -12.59 -11.38 -8.46
CA TYR A 29 -11.50 -10.79 -7.66
C TYR A 29 -11.88 -10.54 -6.19
N LEU A 30 -13.16 -10.40 -5.89
CA LEU A 30 -13.68 -10.25 -4.51
C LEU A 30 -14.05 -11.59 -3.86
N ASP A 31 -14.15 -12.66 -4.63
CA ASP A 31 -14.50 -13.99 -4.12
C ASP A 31 -13.27 -14.70 -3.55
N ASN A 32 -13.14 -14.69 -2.23
CA ASN A 32 -12.00 -15.31 -1.52
C ASN A 32 -12.00 -16.85 -1.55
N THR A 33 -13.05 -17.48 -2.09
CA THR A 33 -13.09 -18.93 -2.32
C THR A 33 -12.37 -19.34 -3.61
N LYS A 34 -12.09 -18.39 -4.50
CA LYS A 34 -11.38 -18.63 -5.76
C LYS A 34 -9.86 -18.62 -5.57
N PRO A 35 -9.12 -19.39 -6.40
CA PRO A 35 -7.67 -19.33 -6.43
C PRO A 35 -7.17 -17.90 -6.66
N VAL A 36 -6.06 -17.55 -6.00
CA VAL A 36 -5.51 -16.18 -6.03
C VAL A 36 -5.20 -15.71 -7.45
N GLU A 37 -4.67 -16.60 -8.31
CA GLU A 37 -4.34 -16.28 -9.71
C GLU A 37 -5.60 -15.88 -10.50
N GLN A 38 -6.70 -16.60 -10.33
CA GLN A 38 -7.98 -16.26 -11.00
C GLN A 38 -8.49 -14.89 -10.54
N ARG A 39 -8.32 -14.57 -9.26
CA ARG A 39 -8.72 -13.29 -8.70
C ARG A 39 -7.86 -12.15 -9.25
N ILE A 40 -6.55 -12.38 -9.38
CA ILE A 40 -5.61 -11.43 -9.96
C ILE A 40 -5.96 -11.18 -11.44
N ASP A 41 -6.16 -12.23 -12.22
CA ASP A 41 -6.51 -12.12 -13.65
C ASP A 41 -7.81 -11.35 -13.86
N ASP A 42 -8.84 -11.64 -13.05
CA ASP A 42 -10.12 -10.92 -13.12
C ASP A 42 -9.95 -9.44 -12.76
N ALA A 43 -9.20 -9.13 -11.69
CA ALA A 43 -8.89 -7.75 -11.31
C ALA A 43 -8.16 -7.00 -12.42
N ILE A 44 -7.08 -7.58 -12.96
CA ILE A 44 -6.28 -7.00 -14.05
C ILE A 44 -7.12 -6.79 -15.31
N SER A 45 -8.02 -7.74 -15.65
CA SER A 45 -8.89 -7.63 -16.82
C SER A 45 -9.85 -6.44 -16.75
N ARG A 46 -10.24 -6.04 -15.54
CA ARG A 46 -11.14 -4.90 -15.28
C ARG A 46 -10.43 -3.56 -15.23
N MET A 47 -9.11 -3.54 -15.06
CA MET A 47 -8.31 -2.31 -14.99
C MET A 47 -8.10 -1.72 -16.39
N THR A 48 -8.22 -0.41 -16.48
CA THR A 48 -7.77 0.35 -17.65
C THR A 48 -6.24 0.35 -17.73
N LEU A 49 -5.69 0.63 -18.92
CA LEU A 49 -4.24 0.76 -19.07
C LEU A 49 -3.66 1.81 -18.11
N GLN A 50 -4.36 2.93 -17.93
CA GLN A 50 -3.92 3.99 -17.03
C GLN A 50 -3.86 3.54 -15.57
N GLU A 51 -4.84 2.78 -15.11
CA GLU A 51 -4.85 2.22 -13.76
C GLU A 51 -3.70 1.22 -13.57
N LYS A 52 -3.45 0.36 -14.56
CA LYS A 52 -2.32 -0.58 -14.55
C LYS A 52 -0.98 0.14 -14.45
N ILE A 53 -0.79 1.22 -15.22
CA ILE A 53 0.43 2.02 -15.17
C ILE A 53 0.59 2.68 -13.79
N ARG A 54 -0.49 3.23 -13.22
CA ARG A 54 -0.42 3.92 -11.93
C ARG A 54 -0.06 3.01 -10.76
N ILE A 55 -0.48 1.74 -10.78
CA ILE A 55 -0.14 0.78 -9.72
C ILE A 55 1.35 0.44 -9.69
N ILE A 56 2.02 0.37 -10.84
CA ILE A 56 3.40 -0.12 -10.95
C ILE A 56 4.48 0.94 -10.72
N HIS A 57 4.11 2.15 -10.38
CA HIS A 57 5.05 3.21 -10.02
C HIS A 57 4.60 3.97 -8.77
N ALA A 58 5.56 4.58 -8.09
CA ALA A 58 5.26 5.42 -6.94
C ALA A 58 4.47 6.66 -7.34
N GLN A 59 3.47 7.00 -6.53
CA GLN A 59 2.76 8.28 -6.62
C GLN A 59 3.25 9.30 -5.59
N SER A 60 3.91 8.83 -4.55
CA SER A 60 4.55 9.63 -3.50
C SER A 60 5.87 8.98 -3.09
N LYS A 61 6.53 9.50 -2.04
CA LYS A 61 7.76 8.91 -1.48
C LYS A 61 7.56 7.44 -1.08
N PHE A 62 6.39 7.10 -0.54
CA PHE A 62 6.14 5.79 0.06
C PHE A 62 4.78 5.19 -0.32
N SER A 63 4.20 5.57 -1.47
CA SER A 63 2.95 4.93 -1.90
C SER A 63 2.86 4.69 -3.39
N SER A 64 2.09 3.66 -3.75
CA SER A 64 1.60 3.40 -5.09
C SER A 64 0.09 3.62 -5.12
N ALA A 65 -0.43 4.09 -6.25
CA ALA A 65 -1.85 4.33 -6.39
C ALA A 65 -2.65 3.03 -6.36
N GLY A 66 -3.78 3.05 -5.67
CA GLY A 66 -4.80 2.01 -5.77
C GLY A 66 -5.68 2.16 -7.00
N VAL A 67 -6.78 1.40 -7.01
CA VAL A 67 -7.85 1.48 -8.01
C VAL A 67 -9.19 1.63 -7.27
N PRO A 68 -9.53 2.85 -6.80
CA PRO A 68 -10.72 3.05 -5.95
C PRO A 68 -12.03 2.56 -6.60
N ARG A 69 -12.13 2.63 -7.92
CA ARG A 69 -13.28 2.11 -8.69
C ARG A 69 -13.49 0.60 -8.50
N LEU A 70 -12.43 -0.15 -8.24
CA LEU A 70 -12.47 -1.58 -7.96
C LEU A 70 -12.36 -1.90 -6.47
N GLY A 71 -12.29 -0.88 -5.61
CA GLY A 71 -12.15 -1.06 -4.16
C GLY A 71 -10.72 -1.33 -3.69
N PHE A 72 -9.71 -1.16 -4.55
CA PHE A 72 -8.30 -1.26 -4.13
C PHE A 72 -7.84 0.08 -3.57
N PRO A 73 -7.45 0.15 -2.28
CA PRO A 73 -6.86 1.35 -1.70
C PRO A 73 -5.46 1.60 -2.27
N ASP A 74 -4.91 2.77 -1.97
CA ASP A 74 -3.49 3.04 -2.17
C ASP A 74 -2.66 2.08 -1.35
N PHE A 75 -1.52 1.66 -1.89
CA PHE A 75 -0.57 0.77 -1.22
C PHE A 75 0.54 1.60 -0.59
N TRP A 76 0.67 1.51 0.73
CA TRP A 76 1.62 2.28 1.50
C TRP A 76 2.82 1.45 1.95
N THR A 77 4.00 1.93 1.63
CA THR A 77 5.25 1.40 2.13
C THR A 77 5.84 2.32 3.20
N ASP A 78 6.85 1.83 3.91
CA ASP A 78 7.66 2.67 4.77
C ASP A 78 9.07 2.11 4.89
N ASP A 79 10.04 2.98 5.19
CA ASP A 79 11.38 2.57 5.57
C ASP A 79 11.38 1.98 6.97
N GLY A 80 12.35 1.12 7.24
CA GLY A 80 12.60 0.78 8.61
C GLY A 80 13.12 -0.61 8.92
N PRO A 81 14.33 -0.98 8.50
CA PRO A 81 14.96 -2.21 8.99
C PRO A 81 15.25 -2.16 10.49
N HIS A 82 15.34 -0.96 11.11
CA HIS A 82 15.56 -0.73 12.54
C HIS A 82 14.37 -0.05 13.25
N GLY A 83 13.19 -0.15 12.68
CA GLY A 83 11.96 0.47 13.18
C GLY A 83 11.25 1.26 12.07
N VAL A 84 9.93 1.39 12.19
CA VAL A 84 9.13 2.15 11.24
C VAL A 84 9.48 3.62 11.38
N ARG A 85 9.87 4.29 10.30
CA ARG A 85 10.23 5.71 10.37
C ARG A 85 9.00 6.61 10.53
N PRO A 86 9.16 7.86 11.00
CA PRO A 86 8.09 8.85 10.94
C PRO A 86 7.68 9.16 9.51
N ASP A 87 6.38 9.43 9.31
CA ASP A 87 5.85 9.82 8.01
C ASP A 87 6.54 11.07 7.46
N VAL A 88 6.77 11.07 6.15
CA VAL A 88 7.30 12.22 5.42
C VAL A 88 6.20 12.88 4.58
N LEU A 89 6.45 14.10 4.14
CA LEU A 89 5.60 14.81 3.20
C LEU A 89 5.50 14.04 1.88
N TRP A 90 4.44 14.30 1.13
CA TRP A 90 4.11 13.56 -0.09
C TRP A 90 5.26 13.47 -1.09
N ASP A 91 5.92 14.58 -1.36
CA ASP A 91 7.00 14.68 -2.35
C ASP A 91 8.36 15.10 -1.76
N GLU A 92 8.45 15.25 -0.44
CA GLU A 92 9.66 15.73 0.23
C GLU A 92 10.08 14.78 1.36
N TRP A 93 11.34 14.90 1.79
CA TRP A 93 11.90 14.06 2.86
C TRP A 93 11.71 14.65 4.27
N GLU A 94 11.07 15.80 4.34
CA GLU A 94 10.73 16.42 5.63
C GLU A 94 9.63 15.61 6.33
N GLN A 95 9.71 15.54 7.66
CA GLN A 95 8.70 14.83 8.45
C GLN A 95 7.34 15.55 8.34
N ALA A 96 6.28 14.76 8.25
CA ALA A 96 4.93 15.28 8.15
C ALA A 96 4.45 15.97 9.45
N GLY A 97 5.13 15.74 10.59
CA GLY A 97 4.83 16.38 11.86
C GLY A 97 3.49 15.95 12.47
N GLN A 98 3.07 14.74 12.22
CA GLN A 98 1.84 14.19 12.80
C GLN A 98 2.00 13.95 14.30
N THR A 99 0.92 14.03 15.06
CA THR A 99 0.93 13.93 16.52
C THR A 99 1.38 12.58 17.06
N ASN A 100 1.28 11.52 16.28
CA ASN A 100 1.68 10.15 16.62
C ASN A 100 2.96 9.70 15.92
N ASP A 101 3.82 10.61 15.57
CA ASP A 101 5.05 10.38 14.81
C ASP A 101 6.20 9.78 15.64
N SER A 102 5.95 9.48 16.91
CA SER A 102 6.91 8.75 17.76
C SER A 102 7.02 7.32 17.29
N CYS A 103 8.22 6.94 16.85
CA CYS A 103 8.53 5.60 16.39
C CYS A 103 9.45 4.89 17.35
N VAL A 104 9.33 3.56 17.45
CA VAL A 104 10.24 2.74 18.24
C VAL A 104 11.55 2.53 17.49
N ALA A 105 12.68 2.81 18.12
CA ALA A 105 13.97 2.42 17.62
C ALA A 105 14.24 0.95 18.02
N PHE A 106 14.23 0.07 17.06
CA PHE A 106 14.55 -1.34 17.25
C PHE A 106 16.08 -1.55 17.32
N PRO A 107 16.54 -2.67 17.90
CA PRO A 107 17.96 -3.03 17.88
C PRO A 107 18.48 -3.10 16.44
N ALA A 108 19.77 -2.75 16.24
CA ALA A 108 20.39 -2.86 14.93
C ALA A 108 20.38 -4.31 14.42
N LEU A 109 20.20 -4.50 13.12
CA LEU A 109 20.14 -5.83 12.51
C LEU A 109 21.43 -6.63 12.72
N THR A 110 22.58 -5.97 12.79
CA THR A 110 23.85 -6.61 13.15
C THR A 110 23.78 -7.22 14.56
N CYS A 111 23.15 -6.54 15.52
CA CYS A 111 22.94 -7.07 16.87
C CYS A 111 21.97 -8.28 16.83
N LEU A 112 20.91 -8.20 16.03
CA LEU A 112 19.96 -9.30 15.85
C LEU A 112 20.66 -10.53 15.29
N ALA A 113 21.43 -10.39 14.21
CA ALA A 113 22.20 -11.47 13.59
C ALA A 113 23.22 -12.07 14.56
N ALA A 114 23.95 -11.24 15.33
CA ALA A 114 24.92 -11.67 16.33
C ALA A 114 24.30 -12.48 17.49
N SER A 115 22.99 -12.46 17.65
CA SER A 115 22.29 -13.28 18.65
C SER A 115 22.28 -14.77 18.31
N TRP A 116 22.46 -15.15 17.05
CA TRP A 116 22.34 -16.53 16.53
C TRP A 116 21.01 -17.19 16.90
N ASN A 117 19.98 -16.40 17.12
CA ASN A 117 18.70 -16.88 17.63
C ASN A 117 17.55 -16.57 16.67
N PRO A 118 17.10 -17.54 15.85
CA PRO A 118 15.97 -17.34 14.92
C PRO A 118 14.68 -16.91 15.60
N GLN A 119 14.48 -17.30 16.87
CA GLN A 119 13.30 -16.89 17.62
C GLN A 119 13.30 -15.38 17.90
N MET A 120 14.48 -14.79 18.15
CA MET A 120 14.58 -13.34 18.33
C MET A 120 14.29 -12.61 17.02
N SER A 121 14.72 -13.15 15.87
CA SER A 121 14.37 -12.59 14.56
C SER A 121 12.87 -12.63 14.31
N ARG A 122 12.20 -13.69 14.71
CA ARG A 122 10.75 -13.79 14.63
C ARG A 122 10.05 -12.74 15.50
N ILE A 123 10.42 -12.60 16.77
CA ILE A 123 9.86 -11.61 17.69
C ILE A 123 10.09 -10.20 17.15
N TYR A 124 11.28 -9.93 16.62
CA TYR A 124 11.63 -8.66 15.99
C TYR A 124 10.69 -8.35 14.81
N GLY A 125 10.52 -9.30 13.90
CA GLY A 125 9.66 -9.14 12.73
C GLY A 125 8.19 -8.99 13.10
N GLU A 126 7.70 -9.73 14.09
CA GLU A 126 6.33 -9.61 14.60
C GLU A 126 6.08 -8.20 15.18
N ALA A 127 6.96 -7.71 16.03
CA ALA A 127 6.83 -6.39 16.64
C ALA A 127 6.93 -5.25 15.60
N LEU A 128 7.85 -5.37 14.65
CA LEU A 128 7.98 -4.41 13.55
C LEU A 128 6.74 -4.38 12.66
N GLY A 129 6.19 -5.56 12.35
CA GLY A 129 4.98 -5.71 11.55
C GLY A 129 3.74 -5.15 12.25
N GLU A 130 3.62 -5.35 13.56
CA GLU A 130 2.53 -4.78 14.37
C GLU A 130 2.58 -3.24 14.38
N GLU A 131 3.77 -2.65 14.51
CA GLU A 131 3.93 -1.19 14.46
C GLU A 131 3.62 -0.65 13.06
N ALA A 132 4.09 -1.30 12.00
CA ALA A 132 3.79 -0.92 10.62
C ALA A 132 2.29 -0.95 10.35
N LEU A 133 1.61 -2.02 10.77
CA LEU A 133 0.15 -2.16 10.64
C LEU A 133 -0.59 -1.07 11.43
N TYR A 134 -0.18 -0.79 12.66
CA TYR A 134 -0.76 0.28 13.48
C TYR A 134 -0.64 1.65 12.80
N ARG A 135 0.44 1.87 12.05
CA ARG A 135 0.70 3.10 11.29
C ARG A 135 0.03 3.10 9.91
N GLY A 136 -0.74 2.07 9.57
CA GLY A 136 -1.45 1.96 8.29
C GLY A 136 -0.52 1.71 7.10
N LYS A 137 0.59 0.99 7.33
CA LYS A 137 1.53 0.60 6.28
C LYS A 137 1.27 -0.84 5.84
N ASP A 138 1.29 -1.05 4.53
CA ASP A 138 1.07 -2.37 3.92
C ASP A 138 2.39 -3.14 3.76
N MET A 139 3.51 -2.44 3.69
CA MET A 139 4.84 -3.03 3.52
C MET A 139 5.91 -2.20 4.21
N ILE A 140 6.81 -2.87 4.92
CA ILE A 140 8.05 -2.29 5.42
C ILE A 140 9.21 -2.59 4.46
N LEU A 141 10.07 -1.61 4.21
CA LEU A 141 11.27 -1.77 3.41
C LEU A 141 12.42 -2.30 4.29
N GLY A 142 12.33 -3.57 4.56
CA GLY A 142 13.24 -4.32 5.43
C GLY A 142 12.97 -5.83 5.33
N PRO A 143 13.78 -6.66 5.98
CA PRO A 143 15.04 -6.34 6.66
C PRO A 143 16.18 -6.02 5.69
N GLY A 144 17.24 -5.37 6.18
CA GLY A 144 18.47 -5.14 5.42
C GLY A 144 19.32 -6.40 5.35
N VAL A 145 19.20 -7.17 4.27
CA VAL A 145 19.88 -8.46 4.09
C VAL A 145 21.10 -8.39 3.17
N ASN A 146 21.53 -7.20 2.78
CA ASN A 146 22.72 -7.03 1.96
C ASN A 146 23.97 -7.40 2.76
N ILE A 147 24.84 -8.17 2.11
CA ILE A 147 26.07 -8.66 2.74
C ILE A 147 27.14 -7.55 2.68
N TYR A 148 27.82 -7.30 3.79
CA TYR A 148 28.98 -6.39 3.81
C TYR A 148 30.08 -6.95 2.91
N ARG A 149 30.64 -6.08 2.08
CA ARG A 149 31.79 -6.46 1.25
C ARG A 149 33.00 -5.60 1.51
N THR A 150 32.77 -4.41 2.03
CA THR A 150 33.79 -3.42 2.30
C THR A 150 33.28 -2.43 3.37
N PRO A 151 34.15 -1.91 4.25
CA PRO A 151 33.76 -0.89 5.21
C PRO A 151 33.42 0.47 4.56
N LEU A 152 33.75 0.65 3.29
CA LEU A 152 33.53 1.89 2.55
C LEU A 152 32.09 2.04 2.01
N ASN A 153 31.15 1.27 2.48
CA ASN A 153 29.74 1.40 2.14
C ASN A 153 29.01 2.21 3.22
N GLY A 154 28.38 3.32 2.84
CA GLY A 154 27.64 4.20 3.75
C GLY A 154 26.39 3.59 4.38
N ARG A 155 25.94 2.41 3.91
CA ARG A 155 24.74 1.73 4.40
C ARG A 155 25.03 0.44 5.20
N ASN A 156 26.26 0.15 5.56
CA ASN A 156 26.59 -1.03 6.34
C ASN A 156 25.87 -1.09 7.69
N PHE A 157 25.53 0.07 8.27
CA PHE A 157 24.87 0.16 9.56
C PHE A 157 23.48 -0.48 9.59
N GLU A 158 22.82 -0.60 8.44
CA GLU A 158 21.45 -1.11 8.33
C GLU A 158 21.35 -2.58 7.93
N TYR A 159 22.50 -3.29 7.79
CA TYR A 159 22.53 -4.67 7.34
C TYR A 159 22.90 -5.64 8.49
N MET A 160 22.60 -6.93 8.28
CA MET A 160 22.82 -7.97 9.27
C MET A 160 24.29 -8.32 9.45
N GLY A 161 25.10 -8.29 8.40
CA GLY A 161 26.52 -8.63 8.47
C GLY A 161 27.13 -9.04 7.13
N GLU A 162 28.34 -9.62 7.21
CA GLU A 162 29.09 -10.10 6.06
C GLU A 162 28.86 -11.60 5.76
N ASP A 163 28.20 -12.31 6.66
CA ASP A 163 27.94 -13.74 6.54
C ASP A 163 26.53 -13.98 6.01
N PRO A 164 26.40 -14.58 4.78
CA PRO A 164 25.08 -14.86 4.18
C PRO A 164 24.30 -15.94 4.94
N TYR A 165 24.93 -16.72 5.78
CA TYR A 165 24.24 -17.73 6.58
C TYR A 165 23.51 -17.08 7.79
N LEU A 166 24.04 -15.98 8.31
CA LEU A 166 23.42 -15.21 9.39
C LEU A 166 22.35 -14.23 8.91
N ALA A 167 22.46 -13.74 7.69
CA ALA A 167 21.49 -12.83 7.09
C ALA A 167 20.28 -13.60 6.55
#